data_f57089e4bd78f1d760696e67afc9e2c4
#
_entry.id   f57089e4bd78f1d760696e67afc9e2c4
#
_cell.length_a   1.000
_cell.length_b   1.000
_cell.length_c   1.000
_cell.angle_alpha   90.00
_cell.angle_beta   90.00
_cell.angle_gamma   90.00
#
_symmetry.space_group_name_H-M   'P 1'
#
loop_
_entity.id
_entity.type
_entity.pdbx_description
1 polymer ?
#
loop_
_entity_poly.entity_id
_entity_poly.type
_entity_poly.pdbx_seq_one_letter_code
_entity_poly.pdbx_strand_id
1 'polypeptide(L)'
;METSFLQSFVLVAETGSIAEASRRLGVTPAAIAQQLRALERDLGASLVARAGRTVAPTPAGHRLLGKAQDLLREINSLPAAVREDGVSGELRLGTIN
;
A
#
# COMPACT_ATOMS: atom_id res chain seq x y z
N MET A 1 8.83 -9.69 2.72
CA MET A 1 8.17 -8.57 2.03
C MET A 1 7.88 -7.47 3.02
N GLU A 2 8.20 -6.26 2.66
CA GLU A 2 8.00 -5.11 3.55
C GLU A 2 6.64 -4.48 3.30
N THR A 3 5.91 -4.18 4.37
CA THR A 3 4.63 -3.48 4.27
C THR A 3 4.79 -2.12 3.59
N SER A 4 5.90 -1.41 3.88
CA SER A 4 6.16 -0.13 3.26
C SER A 4 6.32 -0.25 1.74
N PHE A 5 6.82 -1.38 1.25
CA PHE A 5 6.94 -1.61 -0.19
C PHE A 5 5.56 -1.78 -0.83
N LEU A 6 4.62 -2.40 -0.11
CA LEU A 6 3.23 -2.46 -0.57
C LEU A 6 2.61 -1.07 -0.66
N GLN A 7 2.89 -0.20 0.31
CA GLN A 7 2.41 1.18 0.26
C GLN A 7 2.93 1.89 -0.98
N SER A 8 4.21 1.72 -1.28
CA SER A 8 4.82 2.31 -2.47
C SER A 8 4.13 1.81 -3.73
N PHE A 9 3.89 0.50 -3.82
CA PHE A 9 3.21 -0.08 -4.96
C PHE A 9 1.80 0.49 -5.14
N VAL A 10 1.03 0.55 -4.05
CA VAL A 10 -0.34 1.05 -4.11
C VAL A 10 -0.35 2.51 -4.60
N LEU A 11 0.53 3.36 -4.05
CA LEU A 11 0.59 4.75 -4.47
C LEU A 11 0.98 4.90 -5.94
N VAL A 12 1.96 4.12 -6.40
CA VAL A 12 2.35 4.17 -7.81
C VAL A 12 1.18 3.71 -8.69
N ALA A 13 0.49 2.65 -8.29
CA ALA A 13 -0.64 2.15 -9.07
C ALA A 13 -1.79 3.15 -9.11
N GLU A 14 -2.07 3.81 -8.00
CA GLU A 14 -3.18 4.76 -7.92
C GLU A 14 -2.88 6.08 -8.63
N THR A 15 -1.64 6.55 -8.54
CA THR A 15 -1.28 7.85 -9.11
C THR A 15 -0.74 7.75 -10.52
N GLY A 16 -0.26 6.57 -10.92
CA GLY A 16 0.40 6.39 -12.20
C GLY A 16 1.77 7.05 -12.27
N SER A 17 2.37 7.38 -11.14
CA SER A 17 3.58 8.20 -11.12
C SER A 17 4.50 7.80 -9.97
N ILE A 18 5.71 7.39 -10.30
CA ILE A 18 6.74 7.12 -9.28
C ILE A 18 7.13 8.43 -8.59
N ALA A 19 7.20 9.53 -9.34
CA ALA A 19 7.56 10.83 -8.76
C ALA A 19 6.54 11.27 -7.73
N GLU A 20 5.25 11.10 -8.02
CA GLU A 20 4.20 11.48 -7.08
C GLU A 20 4.26 10.61 -5.82
N ALA A 21 4.43 9.30 -5.99
CA ALA A 21 4.56 8.39 -4.86
C ALA A 21 5.74 8.78 -3.98
N SER A 22 6.87 9.12 -4.61
CA SER A 22 8.06 9.51 -3.84
C SER A 22 7.82 10.77 -3.03
N ARG A 23 7.12 11.74 -3.59
CA ARG A 23 6.80 12.96 -2.85
C ARG A 23 5.92 12.68 -1.64
N ARG A 24 4.90 11.86 -1.82
CA ARG A 24 3.95 11.56 -0.74
C ARG A 24 4.59 10.75 0.38
N LEU A 25 5.53 9.88 0.04
CA LEU A 25 6.18 9.02 1.03
C LEU A 25 7.47 9.59 1.58
N GLY A 26 7.94 10.72 1.03
CA GLY A 26 9.15 11.36 1.52
C GLY A 26 10.41 10.58 1.21
N VAL A 27 10.44 9.86 0.09
CA VAL A 27 11.61 9.09 -0.35
C VAL A 27 11.92 9.49 -1.80
N THR A 28 13.09 9.05 -2.29
CA THR A 28 13.50 9.38 -3.65
C THR A 28 12.78 8.49 -4.67
N PRO A 29 12.64 8.95 -5.92
CA PRO A 29 12.08 8.10 -6.97
C PRO A 29 12.90 6.82 -7.17
N ALA A 30 14.23 6.89 -7.02
CA ALA A 30 15.08 5.71 -7.13
C ALA A 30 14.75 4.69 -6.04
N ALA A 31 14.47 5.17 -4.82
CA ALA A 31 14.08 4.28 -3.72
C ALA A 31 12.76 3.58 -4.04
N ILE A 32 11.78 4.32 -4.58
CA ILE A 32 10.50 3.72 -4.99
C ILE A 32 10.75 2.63 -6.03
N ALA A 33 11.56 2.92 -7.04
CA ALA A 33 11.85 1.94 -8.09
C ALA A 33 12.49 0.69 -7.52
N GLN A 34 13.43 0.84 -6.58
CA GLN A 34 14.05 -0.30 -5.92
C GLN A 34 13.06 -1.12 -5.11
N GLN A 35 12.15 -0.44 -4.40
CA GLN A 35 11.14 -1.11 -3.60
C GLN A 35 10.19 -1.92 -4.48
N LEU A 36 9.80 -1.36 -5.62
CA LEU A 36 8.95 -2.07 -6.57
C LEU A 36 9.64 -3.32 -7.11
N ARG A 37 10.92 -3.20 -7.46
CA ARG A 37 11.68 -4.36 -7.97
C ARG A 37 11.83 -5.42 -6.90
N ALA A 38 12.05 -5.02 -5.64
CA ALA A 38 12.16 -5.98 -4.54
C ALA A 38 10.84 -6.72 -4.35
N LEU A 39 9.74 -6.00 -4.42
CA LEU A 39 8.41 -6.59 -4.28
C LEU A 39 8.13 -7.56 -5.44
N GLU A 40 8.50 -7.19 -6.65
CA GLU A 40 8.34 -8.05 -7.82
C GLU A 40 9.15 -9.33 -7.68
N ARG A 41 10.37 -9.22 -7.15
CA ARG A 41 11.21 -10.41 -6.90
C ARG A 41 10.58 -11.31 -5.84
N ASP A 42 10.09 -10.72 -4.76
CA ASP A 42 9.48 -11.49 -3.68
C ASP A 42 8.25 -12.24 -4.14
N LEU A 43 7.46 -11.62 -5.00
CA LEU A 43 6.18 -12.21 -5.45
C LEU A 43 6.31 -12.95 -6.78
N GLY A 44 7.45 -12.84 -7.44
CA GLY A 44 7.72 -13.58 -8.67
C GLY A 44 6.92 -13.13 -9.86
N ALA A 45 6.55 -11.84 -9.93
CA ALA A 45 5.75 -11.33 -11.04
C ALA A 45 6.06 -9.86 -11.26
N SER A 46 5.91 -9.39 -12.50
CA SER A 46 5.94 -7.98 -12.80
C SER A 46 4.63 -7.36 -12.36
N LEU A 47 4.69 -6.27 -11.61
CA LEU A 47 3.52 -5.65 -11.00
C LEU A 47 3.14 -4.34 -11.65
N VAL A 48 4.10 -3.66 -12.26
CA VAL A 48 3.87 -2.38 -12.94
C VAL A 48 4.61 -2.39 -14.27
N ALA A 49 4.12 -1.59 -15.21
CA ALA A 49 4.73 -1.45 -16.52
C ALA A 49 4.51 -0.03 -17.02
N ARG A 50 5.38 0.39 -17.93
CA ARG A 50 5.22 1.67 -18.58
C ARG A 50 3.98 1.68 -19.46
N ALA A 51 3.24 2.79 -19.39
CA ALA A 51 2.07 3.01 -20.22
C ALA A 51 2.16 4.47 -20.71
N GLY A 52 2.94 4.70 -21.77
CA GLY A 52 3.21 6.03 -22.23
C GLY A 52 4.05 6.79 -21.22
N ARG A 53 3.53 7.91 -20.74
CA ARG A 53 4.22 8.75 -19.74
C ARG A 53 3.90 8.34 -18.32
N THR A 54 3.00 7.38 -18.16
CA THR A 54 2.60 6.93 -16.82
C THR A 54 3.09 5.52 -16.58
N VAL A 55 2.86 5.05 -15.38
CA VAL A 55 3.10 3.67 -14.99
C VAL A 55 1.76 3.07 -14.60
N ALA A 56 1.47 1.87 -15.05
CA ALA A 56 0.20 1.23 -14.79
C ALA A 56 0.42 -0.18 -14.24
N PRO A 57 -0.50 -0.70 -13.43
CA PRO A 57 -0.39 -2.08 -12.97
C PRO A 57 -0.48 -3.06 -14.12
N THR A 58 0.29 -4.13 -14.06
CA THR A 58 0.11 -5.30 -14.92
C THR A 58 -1.14 -6.05 -14.46
N PRO A 59 -1.60 -7.08 -15.20
CA PRO A 59 -2.69 -7.91 -14.68
C PRO A 59 -2.40 -8.49 -13.31
N ALA A 60 -1.16 -8.94 -13.08
CA ALA A 60 -0.77 -9.40 -11.74
C ALA A 60 -0.83 -8.27 -10.73
N GLY A 61 -0.39 -7.07 -11.13
CA GLY A 61 -0.46 -5.89 -10.27
C GLY A 61 -1.89 -5.51 -9.93
N HIS A 62 -2.82 -5.62 -10.88
CA HIS A 62 -4.23 -5.33 -10.60
C HIS A 62 -4.78 -6.30 -9.55
N ARG A 63 -4.43 -7.58 -9.66
CA ARG A 63 -4.88 -8.57 -8.66
C ARG A 63 -4.30 -8.26 -7.29
N LEU A 64 -3.03 -7.89 -7.24
CA LEU A 64 -2.39 -7.54 -5.97
C LEU A 64 -2.97 -6.26 -5.39
N LEU A 65 -3.29 -5.29 -6.24
CA LEU A 65 -3.71 -3.96 -5.78
C LEU A 65 -4.91 -4.03 -4.84
N GLY A 66 -5.93 -4.78 -5.22
CA GLY A 66 -7.11 -4.91 -4.37
C GLY A 66 -6.79 -5.53 -3.02
N LYS A 67 -5.99 -6.60 -3.02
CA LYS A 67 -5.60 -7.25 -1.77
C LYS A 67 -4.70 -6.36 -0.93
N ALA A 68 -3.78 -5.64 -1.57
CA ALA A 68 -2.87 -4.75 -0.86
C ALA A 68 -3.63 -3.60 -0.21
N GLN A 69 -4.61 -3.03 -0.90
CA GLN A 69 -5.44 -1.97 -0.35
C GLN A 69 -6.19 -2.45 0.88
N ASP A 70 -6.76 -3.66 0.82
CA ASP A 70 -7.47 -4.24 1.95
C ASP A 70 -6.54 -4.44 3.15
N LEU A 71 -5.35 -5.00 2.90
CA LEU A 71 -4.38 -5.24 3.97
C LEU A 71 -3.92 -3.94 4.61
N LEU A 72 -3.67 -2.91 3.81
CA LEU A 72 -3.23 -1.62 4.35
C LEU A 72 -4.33 -0.97 5.18
N ARG A 73 -5.59 -1.10 4.77
CA ARG A 73 -6.71 -0.61 5.58
C ARG A 73 -6.77 -1.33 6.92
N GLU A 74 -6.58 -2.65 6.92
CA GLU A 74 -6.54 -3.43 8.14
C GLU A 74 -5.43 -2.96 9.08
N ILE A 75 -4.22 -2.79 8.53
CA ILE A 75 -3.09 -2.33 9.33
C ILE A 75 -3.38 -0.95 9.89
N ASN A 76 -3.93 -0.05 9.09
CA ASN A 76 -4.21 1.31 9.50
C ASN A 76 -5.34 1.41 10.53
N SER A 77 -6.12 0.35 10.69
CA SER A 77 -7.19 0.32 11.69
C SER A 77 -6.68 -0.11 13.06
N LEU A 78 -5.44 -0.61 13.16
CA LEU A 78 -4.92 -1.13 14.43
C LEU A 78 -4.90 -0.11 15.55
N PRO A 79 -4.49 1.15 15.32
CA PRO A 79 -4.52 2.13 16.41
C PRO A 79 -5.92 2.36 16.98
N ALA A 80 -6.93 2.37 16.12
CA ALA A 80 -8.30 2.55 16.60
C ALA A 80 -8.76 1.34 17.41
N ALA A 81 -8.36 0.12 17.00
CA ALA A 81 -8.71 -1.08 17.73
C ALA A 81 -8.12 -1.08 19.13
N VAL A 82 -6.90 -0.55 19.27
CA VAL A 82 -6.25 -0.47 20.58
C VAL A 82 -6.89 0.59 21.45
N ARG A 83 -7.22 1.74 20.89
CA ARG A 83 -7.81 2.85 21.65
C ARG A 83 -9.20 2.55 22.11
N GLU A 84 -10.02 2.09 21.23
CA GLU A 84 -11.31 1.56 21.58
C GLU A 84 -12.05 2.32 22.68
N ASP A 85 -12.35 3.38 22.68
CA ASP A 85 -13.12 4.02 23.69
C ASP A 85 -14.18 4.89 23.11
N GLY A 86 -13.71 4.64 23.13
CA GLY A 86 -14.22 5.13 22.80
C GLY A 86 -14.83 5.49 22.29
N VAL A 87 -14.62 5.19 22.17
CA VAL A 87 -15.25 5.50 21.60
C VAL A 87 -16.05 5.47 21.52
N SER A 88 -15.79 5.11 21.62
CA SER A 88 -16.47 5.15 21.54
C SER A 88 -17.05 4.84 21.76
N GLY A 89 -16.90 4.25 22.20
CA GLY A 89 -17.25 4.05 22.35
C GLY A 89 -17.49 3.20 22.41
N GLU A 90 -17.47 2.77 22.78
CA GLU A 90 -17.54 2.24 22.89
C GLU A 90 -17.31 1.34 22.71
N LEU A 91 -17.11 0.57 23.26
CA LEU A 91 -16.79 0.12 23.35
C LEU A 91 -16.90 -0.66 23.18
N ARG A 92 -17.04 -1.31 23.46
CA ARG A 92 -17.02 -1.67 23.56
C ARG A 92 -16.87 -2.41 23.35
N LEU A 93 -16.76 -3.21 23.71
CA LEU A 93 -16.58 -3.49 23.84
C LEU A 93 -16.71 -3.84 23.86
N GLY A 94 -16.98 -4.64 24.48
CA GLY A 94 -16.95 -4.50 24.65
C GLY A 94 -17.10 -4.81 24.75
N THR A 95 -17.11 -5.35 25.07
CA THR A 95 -17.24 -5.05 25.36
C THR A 95 -17.41 -5.00 25.37
N ILE A 96 -17.40 -5.62 25.56
CA ILE A 96 -17.47 -5.01 25.74
C ILE A 96 -17.72 -4.66 25.51
N ASN A 97 -17.66 -5.22 25.76
CA ASN A 97 -17.77 -4.36 25.59
C ASN A 97 -17.74 -4.04 25.55
#